data_8259b7b3f4e2d403b13d5c309b5c636a
#
_entry.id   8259b7b3f4e2d403b13d5c309b5c636a
#
_cell.length_a   1.000
_cell.length_b   1.000
_cell.length_c   1.000
_cell.angle_alpha   90.00
_cell.angle_beta   90.00
_cell.angle_gamma   90.00
#
_symmetry.space_group_name_H-M   'P 1'
#
loop_
_entity.id
_entity.type
_entity.pdbx_description
1 polymer ?
#
loop_
_entity_poly.entity_id
_entity_poly.type
_entity_poly.pdbx_seq_one_letter_code
_entity_poly.pdbx_strand_id
1 'polypeptide(L)'
;MELTGITGVRGRLLRNLSKGYRQRVGLAQALLGFPKVLILDEPTVGLDPQQIIEIRTLIRDLARQHTVILSSHILSEVQEVCDHLLIIHHGKKVAAGTPEELERSLAPTPALEVSAAASQEQVRDLLAPLPGLTCLTPLAAKEAGVCSFRLEAEEGAASDASSDSSSSSAS
;
A
#
# COMPACT_ATOMS: atom_id res chain seq x y z
N MET A 1 -14.35 -1.67 -29.81
CA MET A 1 -13.00 -1.56 -30.42
C MET A 1 -12.35 -0.20 -30.16
N GLU A 2 -13.08 0.89 -30.26
CA GLU A 2 -12.56 2.24 -29.95
C GLU A 2 -12.19 2.36 -28.47
N LEU A 3 -13.08 1.97 -27.57
CA LEU A 3 -12.85 2.00 -26.11
C LEU A 3 -11.56 1.30 -25.67
N THR A 4 -11.20 0.21 -26.31
CA THR A 4 -10.01 -0.60 -25.94
C THR A 4 -8.78 -0.29 -26.80
N GLY A 5 -8.88 0.68 -27.74
CA GLY A 5 -7.77 1.11 -28.61
C GLY A 5 -7.25 0.05 -29.58
N ILE A 6 -8.07 -0.93 -29.98
CA ILE A 6 -7.64 -2.03 -30.87
C ILE A 6 -8.08 -1.86 -32.33
N THR A 7 -8.64 -0.72 -32.68
CA THR A 7 -9.16 -0.46 -34.06
C THR A 7 -8.07 -0.63 -35.09
N GLY A 8 -6.85 -0.14 -34.84
CA GLY A 8 -5.72 -0.19 -35.77
C GLY A 8 -5.17 -1.61 -36.01
N VAL A 9 -5.54 -2.59 -35.21
CA VAL A 9 -5.02 -3.98 -35.30
C VAL A 9 -6.11 -5.00 -35.65
N ARG A 10 -7.33 -4.55 -35.99
CA ARG A 10 -8.51 -5.40 -36.26
C ARG A 10 -8.29 -6.49 -37.34
N GLY A 11 -7.37 -6.25 -38.27
CA GLY A 11 -7.06 -7.20 -39.36
C GLY A 11 -5.87 -8.12 -39.04
N ARG A 12 -5.25 -8.02 -37.87
CA ARG A 12 -4.10 -8.84 -37.53
C ARG A 12 -4.52 -10.08 -36.75
N LEU A 13 -3.78 -11.18 -36.94
CA LEU A 13 -3.96 -12.38 -36.15
C LEU A 13 -3.50 -12.15 -34.71
N LEU A 14 -4.22 -12.69 -33.72
CA LEU A 14 -3.91 -12.54 -32.28
C LEU A 14 -2.47 -12.96 -31.96
N ARG A 15 -1.97 -14.02 -32.59
CA ARG A 15 -0.58 -14.49 -32.37
C ARG A 15 0.49 -13.46 -32.78
N ASN A 16 0.16 -12.53 -33.67
CA ASN A 16 1.06 -11.51 -34.18
C ASN A 16 0.94 -10.17 -33.41
N LEU A 17 0.12 -10.14 -32.37
CA LEU A 17 -0.05 -8.97 -31.51
C LEU A 17 0.95 -8.98 -30.35
N SER A 18 1.40 -7.79 -29.94
CA SER A 18 2.12 -7.63 -28.68
C SER A 18 1.26 -8.08 -27.50
N LYS A 19 1.89 -8.33 -26.34
CA LYS A 19 1.17 -8.74 -25.14
C LYS A 19 0.12 -7.70 -24.74
N GLY A 20 0.45 -6.40 -24.77
CA GLY A 20 -0.47 -5.31 -24.49
C GLY A 20 -1.68 -5.29 -25.41
N TYR A 21 -1.48 -5.49 -26.71
CA TYR A 21 -2.62 -5.59 -27.62
C TYR A 21 -3.48 -6.83 -27.38
N ARG A 22 -2.88 -7.97 -27.05
CA ARG A 22 -3.66 -9.16 -26.66
C ARG A 22 -4.49 -8.92 -25.41
N GLN A 23 -3.94 -8.21 -24.42
CA GLN A 23 -4.67 -7.82 -23.21
C GLN A 23 -5.87 -6.93 -23.53
N ARG A 24 -5.68 -5.92 -24.40
CA ARG A 24 -6.77 -5.03 -24.87
C ARG A 24 -7.85 -5.79 -25.65
N VAL A 25 -7.47 -6.81 -26.41
CA VAL A 25 -8.45 -7.69 -27.10
C VAL A 25 -9.24 -8.51 -26.09
N GLY A 26 -8.59 -9.04 -25.04
CA GLY A 26 -9.27 -9.73 -23.93
C GLY A 26 -10.29 -8.83 -23.22
N LEU A 27 -9.90 -7.58 -22.92
CA LEU A 27 -10.82 -6.58 -22.35
C LEU A 27 -11.99 -6.28 -23.32
N ALA A 28 -11.72 -6.13 -24.63
CA ALA A 28 -12.77 -5.93 -25.61
C ALA A 28 -13.74 -7.12 -25.67
N GLN A 29 -13.24 -8.33 -25.54
CA GLN A 29 -14.06 -9.54 -25.47
C GLN A 29 -14.92 -9.58 -24.19
N ALA A 30 -14.35 -9.22 -23.04
CA ALA A 30 -15.07 -9.17 -21.77
C ALA A 30 -16.22 -8.13 -21.79
N LEU A 31 -16.09 -7.07 -22.61
CA LEU A 31 -17.10 -6.03 -22.77
C LEU A 31 -18.25 -6.40 -23.72
N LEU A 32 -18.17 -7.53 -24.40
CA LEU A 32 -19.26 -7.97 -25.29
C LEU A 32 -20.53 -8.21 -24.49
N GLY A 33 -21.63 -7.64 -24.94
CA GLY A 33 -22.92 -7.73 -24.27
C GLY A 33 -23.12 -6.74 -23.10
N PHE A 34 -22.19 -5.82 -22.89
CA PHE A 34 -22.29 -4.79 -21.83
C PHE A 34 -22.59 -5.36 -20.43
N PRO A 35 -21.76 -6.25 -19.90
CA PRO A 35 -22.01 -6.89 -18.61
C PRO A 35 -21.96 -5.85 -17.50
N LYS A 36 -22.77 -6.00 -16.46
CA LYS A 36 -22.74 -5.14 -15.28
C LYS A 36 -21.46 -5.31 -14.45
N VAL A 37 -20.88 -6.51 -14.49
CA VAL A 37 -19.67 -6.88 -13.72
C VAL A 37 -18.61 -7.39 -14.68
N LEU A 38 -17.40 -6.86 -14.55
CA LEU A 38 -16.20 -7.29 -15.26
C LEU A 38 -15.24 -7.93 -14.25
N ILE A 39 -14.73 -9.10 -14.55
CA ILE A 39 -13.70 -9.77 -13.75
C ILE A 39 -12.42 -9.84 -14.57
N LEU A 40 -11.36 -9.22 -14.07
CA LEU A 40 -10.07 -9.11 -14.73
C LEU A 40 -9.00 -9.79 -13.87
N ASP A 41 -8.44 -10.85 -14.38
CA ASP A 41 -7.38 -11.59 -13.70
C ASP A 41 -6.01 -11.10 -14.18
N GLU A 42 -5.21 -10.53 -13.26
CA GLU A 42 -3.86 -10.01 -13.49
C GLU A 42 -3.73 -9.16 -14.78
N PRO A 43 -4.54 -8.09 -14.96
CA PRO A 43 -4.65 -7.38 -16.24
C PRO A 43 -3.38 -6.64 -16.67
N THR A 44 -2.42 -6.44 -15.78
CA THR A 44 -1.16 -5.69 -16.02
C THR A 44 0.07 -6.57 -16.13
N VAL A 45 -0.05 -7.87 -15.82
CA VAL A 45 1.10 -8.78 -15.77
C VAL A 45 1.87 -8.85 -17.08
N GLY A 46 3.18 -8.54 -16.99
CA GLY A 46 4.15 -8.64 -18.10
C GLY A 46 3.93 -7.61 -19.20
N LEU A 47 3.30 -6.50 -18.88
CA LEU A 47 3.28 -5.29 -19.66
C LEU A 47 4.46 -4.39 -19.30
N ASP A 48 4.88 -3.54 -20.22
CA ASP A 48 5.84 -2.48 -19.91
C ASP A 48 5.17 -1.34 -19.12
N PRO A 49 5.94 -0.46 -18.45
CA PRO A 49 5.40 0.58 -17.59
C PRO A 49 4.40 1.52 -18.29
N GLN A 50 4.63 1.84 -19.55
CA GLN A 50 3.72 2.70 -20.32
C GLN A 50 2.39 1.99 -20.59
N GLN A 51 2.44 0.73 -20.97
CA GLN A 51 1.24 -0.10 -21.19
C GLN A 51 0.44 -0.31 -19.90
N ILE A 52 1.10 -0.44 -18.75
CA ILE A 52 0.44 -0.52 -17.44
C ILE A 52 -0.40 0.74 -17.19
N ILE A 53 0.16 1.93 -17.41
CA ILE A 53 -0.56 3.20 -17.23
C ILE A 53 -1.78 3.26 -18.15
N GLU A 54 -1.63 2.85 -19.41
CA GLU A 54 -2.73 2.86 -20.38
C GLU A 54 -3.85 1.87 -20.00
N ILE A 55 -3.50 0.67 -19.53
CA ILE A 55 -4.49 -0.32 -19.09
C ILE A 55 -5.20 0.15 -17.82
N ARG A 56 -4.50 0.73 -16.86
CA ARG A 56 -5.10 1.32 -15.67
C ARG A 56 -6.09 2.44 -16.01
N THR A 57 -5.73 3.33 -16.91
CA THR A 57 -6.64 4.38 -17.39
C THR A 57 -7.89 3.77 -18.02
N LEU A 58 -7.73 2.76 -18.86
CA LEU A 58 -8.85 2.05 -19.47
C LEU A 58 -9.75 1.38 -18.42
N ILE A 59 -9.17 0.74 -17.39
CA ILE A 59 -9.94 0.10 -16.30
C ILE A 59 -10.75 1.15 -15.52
N ARG A 60 -10.16 2.31 -15.20
CA ARG A 60 -10.87 3.42 -14.54
C ARG A 60 -12.04 3.94 -15.38
N ASP A 61 -11.85 4.07 -16.70
CA ASP A 61 -12.92 4.51 -17.60
C ASP A 61 -14.06 3.48 -17.65
N LEU A 62 -13.73 2.19 -17.67
CA LEU A 62 -14.72 1.11 -17.60
C LEU A 62 -15.47 1.08 -16.27
N ALA A 63 -14.79 1.37 -15.15
CA ALA A 63 -15.41 1.41 -13.82
C ALA A 63 -16.51 2.47 -13.67
N ARG A 64 -16.57 3.47 -14.57
CA ARG A 64 -17.66 4.45 -14.59
C ARG A 64 -19.01 3.86 -14.99
N GLN A 65 -19.03 2.74 -15.71
CA GLN A 65 -20.25 2.11 -16.24
C GLN A 65 -20.41 0.64 -15.81
N HIS A 66 -19.36 0.05 -15.26
CA HIS A 66 -19.32 -1.35 -14.86
C HIS A 66 -18.77 -1.48 -13.43
N THR A 67 -19.22 -2.48 -12.70
CA THR A 67 -18.49 -2.93 -11.51
C THR A 67 -17.30 -3.74 -11.98
N VAL A 68 -16.08 -3.29 -11.66
CA VAL A 68 -14.85 -3.99 -12.05
C VAL A 68 -14.24 -4.68 -10.85
N ILE A 69 -14.02 -5.97 -10.95
CA ILE A 69 -13.26 -6.76 -9.98
C ILE A 69 -11.95 -7.15 -10.66
N LEU A 70 -10.83 -6.78 -10.08
CA LEU A 70 -9.53 -7.17 -10.62
C LEU A 70 -8.68 -7.89 -9.58
N SER A 71 -7.88 -8.85 -10.01
CA SER A 71 -6.82 -9.46 -9.20
C SER A 71 -5.47 -8.83 -9.55
N SER A 72 -4.60 -8.69 -8.57
CA SER A 72 -3.18 -8.39 -8.75
C SER A 72 -2.39 -8.84 -7.52
N HIS A 73 -1.13 -9.15 -7.72
CA HIS A 73 -0.18 -9.42 -6.63
C HIS A 73 0.68 -8.18 -6.27
N ILE A 74 0.45 -7.05 -6.94
CA ILE A 74 1.18 -5.80 -6.73
C ILE A 74 0.25 -4.79 -6.07
N LEU A 75 0.45 -4.56 -4.76
CA LEU A 75 -0.42 -3.69 -3.95
C LEU A 75 -0.49 -2.26 -4.50
N SER A 76 0.63 -1.66 -4.88
CA SER A 76 0.66 -0.30 -5.43
C SER A 76 -0.15 -0.15 -6.72
N GLU A 77 -0.27 -1.20 -7.53
CA GLU A 77 -1.09 -1.17 -8.73
C GLU A 77 -2.58 -1.09 -8.44
N VAL A 78 -3.05 -1.85 -7.45
CA VAL A 78 -4.48 -1.88 -7.11
C VAL A 78 -4.89 -0.66 -6.30
N GLN A 79 -3.99 -0.13 -5.45
CA GLN A 79 -4.24 1.12 -4.71
C GLN A 79 -4.52 2.32 -5.63
N GLU A 80 -3.89 2.36 -6.81
CA GLU A 80 -4.11 3.44 -7.77
C GLU A 80 -5.43 3.35 -8.54
N VAL A 81 -6.05 2.18 -8.62
CA VAL A 81 -7.18 1.91 -9.54
C VAL A 81 -8.46 1.54 -8.81
N CYS A 82 -8.36 0.97 -7.61
CA CYS A 82 -9.50 0.40 -6.88
C CYS A 82 -9.95 1.31 -5.74
N ASP A 83 -11.27 1.46 -5.59
CA ASP A 83 -11.88 2.17 -4.46
C ASP A 83 -11.91 1.29 -3.20
N HIS A 84 -11.94 -0.04 -3.36
CA HIS A 84 -11.95 -1.01 -2.27
C HIS A 84 -11.02 -2.18 -2.59
N LEU A 85 -10.31 -2.63 -1.57
CA LEU A 85 -9.36 -3.74 -1.62
C LEU A 85 -9.82 -4.89 -0.74
N LEU A 86 -9.54 -6.10 -1.20
CA LEU A 86 -9.70 -7.33 -0.44
C LEU A 86 -8.38 -8.10 -0.47
N ILE A 87 -7.74 -8.25 0.68
CA ILE A 87 -6.48 -9.00 0.82
C ILE A 87 -6.82 -10.43 1.23
N ILE A 88 -6.37 -11.39 0.40
CA ILE A 88 -6.58 -12.82 0.61
C ILE A 88 -5.22 -13.51 0.82
N HIS A 89 -5.12 -14.34 1.83
CA HIS A 89 -3.96 -15.18 2.10
C HIS A 89 -4.40 -16.59 2.47
N HIS A 90 -3.85 -17.60 1.80
CA HIS A 90 -4.26 -19.00 1.96
C HIS A 90 -5.78 -19.22 1.92
N GLY A 91 -6.48 -18.58 0.99
CA GLY A 91 -7.92 -18.72 0.80
C GLY A 91 -8.78 -18.03 1.89
N LYS A 92 -8.17 -17.30 2.81
CA LYS A 92 -8.87 -16.55 3.87
C LYS A 92 -8.74 -15.05 3.65
N LYS A 93 -9.82 -14.32 3.96
CA LYS A 93 -9.79 -12.86 4.00
C LYS A 93 -8.88 -12.43 5.17
N VAL A 94 -7.86 -11.64 4.86
CA VAL A 94 -6.95 -11.05 5.85
C VAL A 94 -7.43 -9.65 6.22
N ALA A 95 -7.72 -8.83 5.21
CA ALA A 95 -8.19 -7.47 5.40
C ALA A 95 -9.09 -7.06 4.24
N ALA A 96 -9.98 -6.08 4.46
CA ALA A 96 -10.76 -5.44 3.41
C ALA A 96 -11.10 -4.02 3.85
N GLY A 97 -11.08 -3.09 2.89
CA GLY A 97 -11.38 -1.68 3.13
C GLY A 97 -10.91 -0.81 1.96
N THR A 98 -11.00 0.50 2.13
CA THR A 98 -10.37 1.43 1.19
C THR A 98 -8.86 1.37 1.29
N PRO A 99 -8.10 1.82 0.27
CA PRO A 99 -6.64 1.91 0.35
C PRO A 99 -6.16 2.62 1.61
N GLU A 100 -6.78 3.75 1.98
CA GLU A 100 -6.43 4.57 3.14
C GLU A 100 -6.71 3.87 4.47
N GLU A 101 -7.83 3.11 4.56
CA GLU A 101 -8.17 2.31 5.75
C GLU A 101 -7.15 1.18 5.95
N LEU A 102 -6.78 0.52 4.85
CA LEU A 102 -5.79 -0.56 4.89
C LEU A 102 -4.39 -0.03 5.22
N GLU A 103 -4.00 1.10 4.66
CA GLU A 103 -2.72 1.73 4.95
C GLU A 103 -2.62 2.09 6.44
N ARG A 104 -3.65 2.67 7.02
CA ARG A 104 -3.71 2.95 8.46
C ARG A 104 -3.68 1.69 9.32
N SER A 105 -4.42 0.64 8.92
CA SER A 105 -4.47 -0.60 9.69
C SER A 105 -3.19 -1.45 9.58
N LEU A 106 -2.44 -1.28 8.48
CA LEU A 106 -1.17 -1.99 8.21
C LEU A 106 0.04 -1.11 8.51
N ALA A 107 -0.15 0.18 8.79
CA ALA A 107 0.92 1.05 9.24
C ALA A 107 1.54 0.43 10.50
N PRO A 108 2.86 0.26 10.55
CA PRO A 108 3.50 -0.14 11.79
C PRO A 108 3.15 0.92 12.84
N THR A 109 2.76 0.49 14.03
CA THR A 109 2.61 1.38 15.19
C THR A 109 3.80 2.34 15.20
N PRO A 110 3.60 3.66 15.29
CA PRO A 110 4.70 4.61 15.25
C PRO A 110 5.75 4.18 16.28
N ALA A 111 6.88 3.70 15.78
CA ALA A 111 7.98 3.23 16.59
C ALA A 111 9.10 4.28 16.56
N LEU A 112 9.45 4.78 17.74
CA LEU A 112 10.56 5.70 17.91
C LEU A 112 11.80 4.91 18.37
N GLU A 113 12.94 5.11 17.71
CA GLU A 113 14.22 4.58 18.21
C GLU A 113 14.91 5.66 19.05
N VAL A 114 15.16 5.35 20.32
CA VAL A 114 15.88 6.22 21.25
C VAL A 114 17.20 5.56 21.59
N SER A 115 18.30 6.32 21.44
CA SER A 115 19.64 5.90 21.83
C SER A 115 20.17 6.84 22.90
N ALA A 116 20.74 6.30 23.96
CA ALA A 116 21.28 7.08 25.07
C ALA A 116 22.59 6.47 25.59
N ALA A 117 23.52 7.33 25.97
CA ALA A 117 24.78 6.96 26.65
C ALA A 117 24.51 6.75 28.15
N ALA A 118 23.75 5.68 28.47
CA ALA A 118 23.36 5.32 29.84
C ALA A 118 23.18 3.80 29.92
N SER A 119 23.00 3.27 31.16
CA SER A 119 22.68 1.85 31.30
C SER A 119 21.26 1.55 30.83
N GLN A 120 21.02 0.29 30.40
CA GLN A 120 19.66 -0.12 29.98
C GLN A 120 18.61 0.04 31.07
N GLU A 121 18.99 -0.15 32.35
CA GLU A 121 18.09 0.03 33.50
C GLU A 121 17.69 1.49 33.66
N GLN A 122 18.66 2.41 33.60
CA GLN A 122 18.38 3.85 33.72
C GLN A 122 17.47 4.36 32.62
N VAL A 123 17.68 3.92 31.37
CA VAL A 123 16.84 4.33 30.23
C VAL A 123 15.45 3.72 30.35
N ARG A 124 15.34 2.47 30.79
CA ARG A 124 14.05 1.82 31.02
C ARG A 124 13.24 2.54 32.09
N ASP A 125 13.86 2.85 33.24
CA ASP A 125 13.18 3.53 34.35
C ASP A 125 12.71 4.95 33.95
N LEU A 126 13.46 5.61 33.09
CA LEU A 126 13.11 6.93 32.55
C LEU A 126 11.97 6.89 31.52
N LEU A 127 11.93 5.85 30.70
CA LEU A 127 10.95 5.73 29.62
C LEU A 127 9.67 5.03 30.06
N ALA A 128 9.72 4.13 31.05
CA ALA A 128 8.57 3.36 31.52
C ALA A 128 7.37 4.21 31.98
N PRO A 129 7.54 5.38 32.63
CA PRO A 129 6.41 6.21 33.06
C PRO A 129 5.81 7.10 31.95
N LEU A 130 6.30 7.04 30.69
CA LEU A 130 5.77 7.86 29.61
C LEU A 130 4.32 7.46 29.27
N PRO A 131 3.39 8.42 29.24
CA PRO A 131 2.01 8.14 28.89
C PRO A 131 1.89 7.69 27.44
N GLY A 132 1.07 6.67 27.18
CA GLY A 132 0.84 6.14 25.82
C GLY A 132 1.91 5.17 25.31
N LEU A 133 2.94 4.82 26.10
CA LEU A 133 3.92 3.80 25.75
C LEU A 133 3.30 2.41 25.86
N THR A 134 3.22 1.67 24.75
CA THR A 134 2.66 0.30 24.72
C THR A 134 3.71 -0.78 24.78
N CYS A 135 4.89 -0.54 24.19
CA CYS A 135 5.98 -1.50 24.21
C CYS A 135 7.35 -0.82 24.25
N LEU A 136 8.29 -1.40 24.98
CA LEU A 136 9.69 -0.98 25.07
C LEU A 136 10.59 -2.18 24.78
N THR A 137 11.19 -2.21 23.60
CA THR A 137 12.04 -3.32 23.15
C THR A 137 13.50 -2.87 23.08
N PRO A 138 14.43 -3.52 23.80
CA PRO A 138 15.85 -3.21 23.67
C PRO A 138 16.37 -3.64 22.30
N LEU A 139 17.18 -2.79 21.66
CA LEU A 139 17.86 -3.06 20.41
C LEU A 139 19.34 -3.41 20.64
N ALA A 140 19.96 -4.08 19.68
CA ALA A 140 21.39 -4.34 19.73
C ALA A 140 22.16 -3.02 19.76
N ALA A 141 23.12 -2.90 20.69
CA ALA A 141 23.96 -1.72 20.79
C ALA A 141 24.81 -1.55 19.50
N LYS A 142 24.71 -0.38 18.87
CA LYS A 142 25.51 -0.02 17.70
C LYS A 142 26.90 0.50 18.07
N GLU A 143 27.05 1.01 19.30
CA GLU A 143 28.31 1.57 19.83
C GLU A 143 28.51 1.16 21.27
N ALA A 144 29.77 1.05 21.72
CA ALA A 144 30.09 0.72 23.08
C ALA A 144 29.69 1.85 24.04
N GLY A 145 28.89 1.53 25.07
CA GLY A 145 28.41 2.52 26.05
C GLY A 145 27.11 3.24 25.65
N VAL A 146 26.51 2.90 24.53
CA VAL A 146 25.19 3.43 24.09
C VAL A 146 24.18 2.30 24.11
N CYS A 147 23.05 2.48 24.77
CA CYS A 147 21.92 1.58 24.67
C CYS A 147 20.85 2.17 23.75
N SER A 148 20.19 1.32 22.99
CA SER A 148 19.11 1.70 22.07
C SER A 148 17.84 0.93 22.41
N PHE A 149 16.71 1.61 22.35
CA PHE A 149 15.37 1.04 22.55
C PHE A 149 14.45 1.42 21.41
N ARG A 150 13.56 0.52 21.04
CA ARG A 150 12.40 0.79 20.21
C ARG A 150 11.20 0.99 21.14
N LEU A 151 10.56 2.15 21.01
CA LEU A 151 9.33 2.51 21.71
C LEU A 151 8.16 2.37 20.73
N GLU A 152 7.11 1.73 21.12
CA GLU A 152 5.84 1.71 20.42
C GLU A 152 4.81 2.46 21.28
N ALA A 153 4.11 3.42 20.69
CA ALA A 153 3.14 4.26 21.38
C ALA A 153 1.76 4.14 20.74
N GLU A 154 0.69 4.33 21.50
CA GLU A 154 -0.67 4.45 20.96
C GLU A 154 -0.78 5.65 20.00
N GLU A 155 -1.63 5.48 18.98
CA GLU A 155 -1.89 6.53 17.98
C GLU A 155 -2.45 7.78 18.68
N GLY A 156 -1.70 8.89 18.66
CA GLY A 156 -2.07 10.15 19.29
C GLY A 156 -1.15 10.62 20.44
N ALA A 157 -0.37 9.74 21.07
CA ALA A 157 0.53 10.13 22.17
C ALA A 157 1.82 10.83 21.70
N ALA A 158 2.16 10.73 20.41
CA ALA A 158 3.40 11.32 19.87
C ALA A 158 3.34 12.83 19.58
N SER A 159 2.15 13.46 19.61
CA SER A 159 2.02 14.88 19.29
C SER A 159 2.28 15.81 20.48
N ASP A 160 2.17 15.34 21.71
CA ASP A 160 2.33 16.20 22.90
C ASP A 160 3.77 16.32 23.41
N ALA A 161 4.67 15.43 22.97
CA ALA A 161 6.07 15.44 23.43
C ALA A 161 6.96 16.50 22.75
N SER A 162 6.47 17.18 21.72
CA SER A 162 7.27 18.17 20.97
C SER A 162 7.11 19.62 21.45
N SER A 163 6.22 19.91 22.41
CA SER A 163 5.91 21.27 22.85
C SER A 163 6.65 21.78 24.09
N ASP A 164 7.36 20.90 24.82
CA ASP A 164 7.95 21.27 26.12
C ASP A 164 9.47 21.50 26.15
N SER A 165 10.15 21.56 24.98
CA SER A 165 11.62 21.73 24.94
C SER A 165 12.12 23.17 24.70
N SER A 166 11.27 24.21 24.87
CA SER A 166 11.67 25.59 24.60
C SER A 166 11.50 26.54 25.81
N SER A 167 11.91 26.13 27.02
CA SER A 167 12.03 27.13 28.11
C SER A 167 12.98 26.62 29.23
N SER A 168 14.29 26.66 29.01
CA SER A 168 15.23 26.88 30.12
C SER A 168 16.65 27.13 29.57
N SER A 169 16.87 28.35 29.14
CA SER A 169 18.22 28.91 29.06
C SER A 169 18.14 30.41 29.29
N ALA A 170 18.09 30.82 30.56
CA ALA A 170 18.49 32.16 31.00
C ALA A 170 18.56 32.17 32.54
N SER A 171 19.74 32.04 33.11
CA SER A 171 20.36 32.81 34.20
C SER A 171 21.65 32.15 34.62
#